data_e4f692cad302783f83ffaec7eba0ff2a
#
_entry.id   e4f692cad302783f83ffaec7eba0ff2a
#
_cell.length_a   1.000
_cell.length_b   1.000
_cell.length_c   1.000
_cell.angle_alpha   90.00
_cell.angle_beta   90.00
_cell.angle_gamma   90.00
#
_symmetry.space_group_name_H-M   'P 1'
#
loop_
_entity.id
_entity.type
_entity.pdbx_description
1 polymer ?
#
loop_
_entity_poly.entity_id
_entity_poly.type
_entity_poly.pdbx_seq_one_letter_code
_entity_poly.pdbx_strand_id
1 'polypeptide(L)'
;EMCIRDSTDSGCVLMQGAVPAPMLLEALVRVSTVCLHVAFDRVPRGSQATEASDAAVDQALALWRSLLCALPESDAAHVHSYVREHVVLPYQAGRLHAAALTAELDADDLWGEEDAQDADLYDDQLTLYATLARTCVREALAHLSSIVQQPAMRDIVQMRPATWEQWHWLALMLGHLVADAGEGEIASVPEALRDAPADALLRECFAWQGVLAMHGPHGSATPASPQTLASLLWL
;
A
#
# COMPACT_ATOMS: atom_id res chain seq x y z
N GLU A 1 22.27 12.84 10.07
CA GLU A 1 23.07 12.91 8.83
C GLU A 1 24.01 11.72 8.74
N MET A 2 23.52 10.59 8.30
CA MET A 2 24.40 9.50 7.88
C MET A 2 24.05 9.16 6.43
N CYS A 3 24.64 9.94 5.52
CA CYS A 3 24.73 9.56 4.12
C CYS A 3 25.57 8.29 4.03
N ILE A 4 24.93 7.16 3.77
CA ILE A 4 25.63 5.96 3.31
C ILE A 4 26.18 6.30 1.92
N ARG A 5 27.42 6.79 1.91
CA ARG A 5 28.25 6.83 0.73
C ARG A 5 28.81 5.43 0.55
N ASP A 6 28.15 4.62 -0.26
CA ASP A 6 28.89 3.52 -0.89
C ASP A 6 28.33 3.17 -2.27
N SER A 7 29.26 3.33 -3.20
CA SER A 7 29.40 2.64 -4.48
C SER A 7 28.19 2.56 -5.41
N THR A 8 27.99 3.61 -6.19
CA THR A 8 27.80 3.51 -7.64
C THR A 8 27.93 4.89 -8.28
N ASP A 9 29.15 5.34 -8.43
CA ASP A 9 29.52 6.63 -9.04
C ASP A 9 29.23 6.72 -10.55
N SER A 10 28.63 5.67 -11.14
CA SER A 10 28.32 5.63 -12.57
C SER A 10 26.86 5.97 -12.91
N GLY A 11 25.94 5.93 -11.94
CA GLY A 11 24.50 6.22 -12.16
C GLY A 11 24.14 7.69 -11.94
N CYS A 12 24.90 8.39 -11.12
CA CYS A 12 24.58 9.75 -10.66
C CYS A 12 24.90 10.85 -11.70
N VAL A 13 25.71 10.54 -12.71
CA VAL A 13 26.19 11.53 -13.70
C VAL A 13 25.12 11.87 -14.77
N LEU A 14 24.11 11.01 -14.94
CA LEU A 14 23.08 11.22 -15.98
C LEU A 14 21.91 12.11 -15.54
N MET A 15 21.83 12.50 -14.26
CA MET A 15 20.68 13.20 -13.69
C MET A 15 20.96 14.61 -13.16
N GLN A 16 22.17 15.16 -13.35
CA GLN A 16 22.45 16.52 -12.93
C GLN A 16 21.73 17.53 -13.83
N GLY A 17 20.51 17.90 -13.44
CA GLY A 17 19.82 19.08 -13.94
C GLY A 17 18.89 18.89 -15.14
N ALA A 18 18.49 17.65 -15.47
CA ALA A 18 17.49 17.41 -16.50
C ALA A 18 16.28 16.68 -15.91
N VAL A 19 15.08 17.25 -16.13
CA VAL A 19 13.82 16.50 -16.03
C VAL A 19 14.00 15.19 -16.80
N PRO A 20 13.63 14.02 -16.24
CA PRO A 20 13.73 12.77 -16.97
C PRO A 20 13.08 12.91 -18.33
N ALA A 21 13.81 12.55 -19.38
CA ALA A 21 13.27 12.66 -20.74
C ALA A 21 11.89 11.97 -20.75
N PRO A 22 10.86 12.54 -21.39
CA PRO A 22 9.51 11.97 -21.42
C PRO A 22 9.49 10.49 -21.77
N MET A 23 10.38 10.05 -22.64
CA MET A 23 10.55 8.63 -22.99
C MET A 23 10.95 7.74 -21.79
N LEU A 24 11.77 8.26 -20.87
CA LEU A 24 12.15 7.53 -19.67
C LEU A 24 10.96 7.38 -18.73
N LEU A 25 10.21 8.43 -18.48
CA LEU A 25 8.99 8.39 -17.67
C LEU A 25 7.96 7.43 -18.26
N GLU A 26 7.74 7.48 -19.58
CA GLU A 26 6.86 6.55 -20.25
C GLU A 26 7.32 5.09 -20.12
N ALA A 27 8.62 4.83 -20.22
CA ALA A 27 9.18 3.49 -20.04
C ALA A 27 8.97 3.01 -18.60
N LEU A 28 9.22 3.86 -17.60
CA LEU A 28 8.97 3.56 -16.19
C LEU A 28 7.49 3.27 -15.92
N VAL A 29 6.59 4.07 -16.46
CA VAL A 29 5.14 3.85 -16.37
C VAL A 29 4.77 2.48 -16.93
N ARG A 30 5.26 2.14 -18.13
CA ARG A 30 4.98 0.82 -18.74
C ARG A 30 5.48 -0.33 -17.87
N VAL A 31 6.71 -0.25 -17.37
CA VAL A 31 7.28 -1.27 -16.49
C VAL A 31 6.43 -1.42 -15.23
N SER A 32 6.14 -0.31 -14.55
CA SER A 32 5.34 -0.33 -13.31
C SER A 32 3.94 -0.88 -13.55
N THR A 33 3.28 -0.47 -14.64
CA THR A 33 1.95 -0.97 -15.00
C THR A 33 1.98 -2.49 -15.21
N VAL A 34 3.01 -3.02 -15.89
CA VAL A 34 3.14 -4.46 -16.09
C VAL A 34 3.39 -5.19 -14.76
N CYS A 35 4.31 -4.67 -13.92
CA CYS A 35 4.61 -5.29 -12.62
C CYS A 35 3.35 -5.35 -11.73
N LEU A 36 2.64 -4.23 -11.59
CA LEU A 36 1.41 -4.16 -10.77
C LEU A 36 0.29 -5.05 -11.34
N HIS A 37 0.10 -5.04 -12.66
CA HIS A 37 -0.90 -5.89 -13.31
C HIS A 37 -0.60 -7.38 -13.13
N VAL A 38 0.66 -7.80 -13.31
CA VAL A 38 1.04 -9.21 -13.14
C VAL A 38 0.89 -9.64 -11.68
N ALA A 39 1.26 -8.78 -10.72
CA ALA A 39 1.18 -9.10 -9.31
C ALA A 39 -0.26 -9.16 -8.78
N PHE A 40 -1.13 -8.27 -9.25
CA PHE A 40 -2.43 -8.07 -8.62
C PHE A 40 -3.63 -8.62 -9.41
N ASP A 41 -3.57 -8.66 -10.73
CA ASP A 41 -4.69 -9.18 -11.54
C ASP A 41 -4.56 -10.69 -11.82
N ARG A 42 -3.36 -11.22 -11.69
CA ARG A 42 -3.09 -12.64 -11.85
C ARG A 42 -2.51 -13.17 -10.55
N VAL A 43 -3.36 -13.43 -9.56
CA VAL A 43 -2.90 -14.05 -8.31
C VAL A 43 -2.03 -15.27 -8.67
N PRO A 44 -0.72 -15.18 -8.44
CA PRO A 44 0.20 -16.24 -8.84
C PRO A 44 -0.10 -17.48 -7.99
N ARG A 45 -0.27 -18.63 -8.64
CA ARG A 45 -0.43 -19.88 -7.91
C ARG A 45 0.95 -20.48 -7.64
N GLY A 46 1.30 -20.55 -6.37
CA GLY A 46 2.54 -21.15 -5.89
C GLY A 46 3.57 -20.14 -5.38
N SER A 47 4.25 -20.46 -4.30
CA SER A 47 5.14 -19.58 -3.54
C SER A 47 6.19 -18.85 -4.40
N GLN A 48 6.88 -19.55 -5.30
CA GLN A 48 7.90 -18.94 -6.15
C GLN A 48 7.36 -17.87 -7.12
N ALA A 49 6.16 -18.08 -7.66
CA ALA A 49 5.55 -17.11 -8.58
C ALA A 49 5.09 -15.87 -7.82
N THR A 50 4.58 -16.05 -6.60
CA THR A 50 4.20 -14.95 -5.70
C THR A 50 5.42 -14.14 -5.30
N GLU A 51 6.48 -14.77 -4.80
CA GLU A 51 7.73 -14.11 -4.44
C GLU A 51 8.34 -13.30 -5.59
N ALA A 52 8.36 -13.87 -6.81
CA ALA A 52 8.88 -13.17 -7.98
C ALA A 52 8.02 -11.94 -8.35
N SER A 53 6.70 -12.03 -8.20
CA SER A 53 5.80 -10.92 -8.51
C SER A 53 5.87 -9.81 -7.46
N ASP A 54 5.95 -10.16 -6.19
CA ASP A 54 6.13 -9.20 -5.10
C ASP A 54 7.49 -8.49 -5.22
N ALA A 55 8.57 -9.22 -5.49
CA ALA A 55 9.88 -8.62 -5.76
C ALA A 55 9.87 -7.65 -6.95
N ALA A 56 9.07 -7.91 -7.98
CA ALA A 56 8.93 -6.99 -9.10
C ALA A 56 8.17 -5.71 -8.71
N VAL A 57 7.17 -5.81 -7.84
CA VAL A 57 6.49 -4.63 -7.27
C VAL A 57 7.46 -3.80 -6.41
N ASP A 58 8.22 -4.44 -5.53
CA ASP A 58 9.20 -3.78 -4.68
C ASP A 58 10.22 -3.01 -5.51
N GLN A 59 10.75 -3.63 -6.56
CA GLN A 59 11.69 -2.98 -7.47
C GLN A 59 11.06 -1.80 -8.21
N ALA A 60 9.80 -1.92 -8.63
CA ALA A 60 9.10 -0.82 -9.28
C ALA A 60 8.90 0.37 -8.32
N LEU A 61 8.47 0.12 -7.08
CA LEU A 61 8.31 1.15 -6.06
C LEU A 61 9.66 1.81 -5.70
N ALA A 62 10.71 1.00 -5.48
CA ALA A 62 12.05 1.49 -5.17
C ALA A 62 12.63 2.35 -6.28
N LEU A 63 12.36 2.01 -7.54
CA LEU A 63 12.80 2.77 -8.70
C LEU A 63 12.17 4.17 -8.73
N TRP A 64 10.86 4.29 -8.49
CA TRP A 64 10.18 5.57 -8.42
C TRP A 64 10.64 6.41 -7.23
N ARG A 65 10.84 5.79 -6.06
CA ARG A 65 11.43 6.47 -4.90
C ARG A 65 12.82 7.02 -5.23
N SER A 66 13.68 6.20 -5.85
CA SER A 66 15.03 6.60 -6.23
C SER A 66 15.00 7.76 -7.21
N LEU A 67 14.09 7.75 -8.18
CA LEU A 67 13.90 8.85 -9.12
C LEU A 67 13.52 10.14 -8.40
N LEU A 68 12.53 10.10 -7.50
CA LEU A 68 12.10 11.27 -6.73
C LEU A 68 13.21 11.83 -5.85
N CYS A 69 14.00 10.98 -5.20
CA CYS A 69 15.16 11.41 -4.40
C CYS A 69 16.29 12.03 -5.21
N ALA A 70 16.42 11.66 -6.50
CA ALA A 70 17.45 12.19 -7.38
C ALA A 70 17.08 13.53 -8.04
N LEU A 71 15.81 13.91 -8.03
CA LEU A 71 15.32 15.12 -8.68
C LEU A 71 15.38 16.34 -7.75
N PRO A 72 15.68 17.52 -8.29
CA PRO A 72 15.44 18.78 -7.59
C PRO A 72 13.96 18.95 -7.28
N GLU A 73 13.63 19.62 -6.19
CA GLU A 73 12.25 19.83 -5.74
C GLU A 73 11.36 20.48 -6.82
N SER A 74 11.92 21.41 -7.60
CA SER A 74 11.23 22.05 -8.73
C SER A 74 10.75 21.08 -9.80
N ASP A 75 11.49 20.00 -10.02
CA ASP A 75 11.24 19.04 -11.08
C ASP A 75 10.42 17.83 -10.56
N ALA A 76 10.53 17.55 -9.26
CA ALA A 76 9.77 16.49 -8.60
C ALA A 76 8.26 16.68 -8.74
N ALA A 77 7.75 17.91 -8.70
CA ALA A 77 6.32 18.21 -8.82
C ALA A 77 5.69 17.65 -10.10
N HIS A 78 6.44 17.65 -11.21
CA HIS A 78 5.95 17.06 -12.47
C HIS A 78 5.85 15.53 -12.36
N VAL A 79 6.82 14.89 -11.71
CA VAL A 79 6.87 13.44 -11.55
C VAL A 79 5.81 12.95 -10.55
N HIS A 80 5.41 13.78 -9.58
CA HIS A 80 4.36 13.42 -8.61
C HIS A 80 3.04 13.02 -9.27
N SER A 81 2.67 13.67 -10.39
CA SER A 81 1.44 13.29 -11.11
C SER A 81 1.54 11.89 -11.72
N TYR A 82 2.70 11.53 -12.27
CA TYR A 82 2.95 10.17 -12.78
C TYR A 82 2.94 9.13 -11.66
N VAL A 83 3.61 9.43 -10.54
CA VAL A 83 3.62 8.54 -9.35
C VAL A 83 2.20 8.32 -8.87
N ARG A 84 1.38 9.36 -8.74
CA ARG A 84 -0.02 9.25 -8.35
C ARG A 84 -0.79 8.34 -9.30
N GLU A 85 -0.79 8.65 -10.60
CA GLU A 85 -1.67 8.03 -11.59
C GLU A 85 -1.24 6.62 -11.98
N HIS A 86 0.05 6.35 -11.97
CA HIS A 86 0.58 5.09 -12.51
C HIS A 86 1.21 4.17 -11.47
N VAL A 87 1.34 4.63 -10.22
CA VAL A 87 1.92 3.83 -9.14
C VAL A 87 1.00 3.77 -7.94
N VAL A 88 0.74 4.89 -7.27
CA VAL A 88 0.04 4.90 -5.97
C VAL A 88 -1.39 4.42 -6.08
N LEU A 89 -2.20 5.04 -6.95
CA LEU A 89 -3.61 4.65 -7.10
C LEU A 89 -3.77 3.24 -7.68
N PRO A 90 -3.00 2.82 -8.71
CA PRO A 90 -3.02 1.43 -9.17
C PRO A 90 -2.55 0.42 -8.13
N TYR A 91 -1.54 0.75 -7.30
CA TYR A 91 -1.12 -0.10 -6.21
C TYR A 91 -2.24 -0.33 -5.19
N GLN A 92 -2.90 0.74 -4.74
CA GLN A 92 -4.03 0.64 -3.80
C GLN A 92 -5.16 -0.22 -4.36
N ALA A 93 -5.59 0.06 -5.59
CA ALA A 93 -6.67 -0.69 -6.23
C ALA A 93 -6.28 -2.15 -6.46
N GLY A 94 -5.07 -2.39 -6.97
CA GLY A 94 -4.56 -3.71 -7.29
C GLY A 94 -4.38 -4.58 -6.05
N ARG A 95 -3.80 -4.04 -4.97
CA ARG A 95 -3.60 -4.79 -3.74
C ARG A 95 -4.94 -5.21 -3.10
N LEU A 96 -5.92 -4.31 -3.07
CA LEU A 96 -7.27 -4.64 -2.57
C LEU A 96 -8.01 -5.62 -3.48
N HIS A 97 -7.78 -5.57 -4.79
CA HIS A 97 -8.31 -6.56 -5.72
C HIS A 97 -7.68 -7.93 -5.49
N ALA A 98 -6.35 -8.01 -5.39
CA ALA A 98 -5.63 -9.25 -5.12
C ALA A 98 -6.06 -9.87 -3.78
N ALA A 99 -6.22 -9.07 -2.74
CA ALA A 99 -6.72 -9.51 -1.44
C ALA A 99 -8.09 -10.19 -1.56
N ALA A 100 -9.02 -9.59 -2.31
CA ALA A 100 -10.33 -10.19 -2.55
C ALA A 100 -10.25 -11.52 -3.32
N LEU A 101 -9.39 -11.59 -4.34
CA LEU A 101 -9.21 -12.82 -5.13
C LEU A 101 -8.57 -13.95 -4.32
N THR A 102 -7.56 -13.64 -3.50
CA THR A 102 -6.91 -14.64 -2.63
C THR A 102 -7.92 -15.22 -1.64
N ALA A 103 -8.68 -14.38 -0.95
CA ALA A 103 -9.68 -14.83 0.00
C ALA A 103 -10.80 -15.69 -0.63
N GLU A 104 -11.12 -15.49 -1.91
CA GLU A 104 -12.09 -16.32 -2.62
C GLU A 104 -11.50 -17.68 -3.03
N LEU A 105 -10.19 -17.76 -3.25
CA LEU A 105 -9.50 -18.99 -3.62
C LEU A 105 -9.21 -19.89 -2.42
N ASP A 106 -8.87 -19.28 -1.29
CA ASP A 106 -8.46 -19.97 -0.07
C ASP A 106 -9.64 -20.20 0.91
N ALA A 107 -10.88 -20.05 0.43
CA ALA A 107 -12.08 -20.15 1.26
C ALA A 107 -12.23 -21.49 2.02
N ASP A 108 -11.59 -22.55 1.54
CA ASP A 108 -11.58 -23.89 2.18
C ASP A 108 -10.40 -24.07 3.19
N ASP A 109 -9.36 -23.21 3.14
CA ASP A 109 -8.14 -23.32 3.95
C ASP A 109 -7.90 -22.07 4.83
N LEU A 110 -8.93 -21.29 5.10
CA LEU A 110 -8.88 -19.96 5.74
C LEU A 110 -8.18 -19.90 7.12
N TRP A 111 -7.71 -21.01 7.66
CA TRP A 111 -7.17 -21.10 9.01
C TRP A 111 -5.88 -21.92 9.12
N GLY A 112 -5.08 -21.94 8.05
CA GLY A 112 -3.74 -22.56 8.08
C GLY A 112 -2.85 -21.90 9.14
N GLU A 113 -2.15 -22.72 9.92
CA GLU A 113 -1.33 -22.30 11.08
C GLU A 113 0.01 -21.63 10.71
N GLU A 114 0.24 -21.23 9.48
CA GLU A 114 1.53 -20.65 9.05
C GLU A 114 1.43 -19.12 8.95
N ASP A 115 1.58 -18.49 10.08
CA ASP A 115 1.32 -17.07 10.33
C ASP A 115 2.60 -16.23 10.31
N ALA A 116 3.26 -16.09 9.19
CA ALA A 116 3.97 -14.87 8.96
C ALA A 116 2.91 -13.77 8.78
N GLN A 117 2.86 -12.80 9.70
CA GLN A 117 1.91 -11.71 9.57
C GLN A 117 2.24 -10.92 8.31
N ASP A 118 1.25 -10.67 7.47
CA ASP A 118 1.43 -9.86 6.25
C ASP A 118 2.11 -8.52 6.52
N ALA A 119 1.87 -7.94 7.71
CA ALA A 119 2.56 -6.75 8.17
C ALA A 119 4.09 -6.91 8.14
N ASP A 120 4.62 -8.04 8.59
CA ASP A 120 6.07 -8.30 8.62
C ASP A 120 6.60 -8.66 7.23
N LEU A 121 5.82 -9.43 6.46
CA LEU A 121 6.22 -9.84 5.10
C LEU A 121 6.27 -8.67 4.12
N TYR A 122 5.38 -7.71 4.25
CA TYR A 122 5.21 -6.60 3.32
C TYR A 122 5.63 -5.24 3.90
N ASP A 123 6.31 -5.21 5.05
CA ASP A 123 6.75 -3.97 5.72
C ASP A 123 7.57 -3.07 4.79
N ASP A 124 8.57 -3.63 4.15
CA ASP A 124 9.43 -2.90 3.20
C ASP A 124 8.62 -2.35 2.01
N GLN A 125 7.72 -3.16 1.45
CA GLN A 125 6.87 -2.76 0.33
C GLN A 125 5.90 -1.66 0.73
N LEU A 126 5.25 -1.78 1.88
CA LEU A 126 4.31 -0.81 2.42
C LEU A 126 5.02 0.50 2.79
N THR A 127 6.25 0.43 3.29
CA THR A 127 7.09 1.60 3.55
C THR A 127 7.44 2.35 2.27
N LEU A 128 7.81 1.63 1.20
CA LEU A 128 8.05 2.22 -0.12
C LEU A 128 6.77 2.86 -0.68
N TYR A 129 5.66 2.14 -0.64
CA TYR A 129 4.35 2.66 -1.03
C TYR A 129 3.99 3.94 -0.27
N ALA A 130 4.11 3.93 1.07
CA ALA A 130 3.79 5.09 1.92
C ALA A 130 4.66 6.31 1.58
N THR A 131 5.96 6.10 1.34
CA THR A 131 6.88 7.16 0.90
C THR A 131 6.40 7.81 -0.40
N LEU A 132 5.99 7.02 -1.38
CA LEU A 132 5.45 7.52 -2.65
C LEU A 132 4.06 8.17 -2.46
N ALA A 133 3.17 7.54 -1.70
CA ALA A 133 1.83 8.04 -1.46
C ALA A 133 1.80 9.39 -0.72
N ARG A 134 2.80 9.68 0.13
CA ARG A 134 2.95 10.97 0.80
C ARG A 134 3.23 12.13 -0.17
N THR A 135 3.74 11.86 -1.39
CA THR A 135 3.90 12.90 -2.42
C THR A 135 2.56 13.35 -3.03
N CYS A 136 1.50 12.54 -2.87
CA CYS A 136 0.14 12.81 -3.34
C CYS A 136 -0.89 12.40 -2.28
N VAL A 137 -0.63 12.74 -1.02
CA VAL A 137 -1.35 12.22 0.15
C VAL A 137 -2.86 12.49 0.12
N ARG A 138 -3.29 13.66 -0.37
CA ARG A 138 -4.72 14.01 -0.46
C ARG A 138 -5.47 13.08 -1.40
N GLU A 139 -4.90 12.81 -2.55
CA GLU A 139 -5.48 11.93 -3.57
C GLU A 139 -5.42 10.47 -3.12
N ALA A 140 -4.31 10.05 -2.50
CA ALA A 140 -4.17 8.71 -1.93
C ALA A 140 -5.23 8.43 -0.86
N LEU A 141 -5.42 9.35 0.09
CA LEU A 141 -6.45 9.26 1.12
C LEU A 141 -7.87 9.33 0.55
N ALA A 142 -8.10 10.21 -0.43
CA ALA A 142 -9.41 10.32 -1.09
C ALA A 142 -9.78 9.03 -1.82
N HIS A 143 -8.81 8.37 -2.45
CA HIS A 143 -9.03 7.10 -3.12
C HIS A 143 -9.36 5.98 -2.12
N LEU A 144 -8.59 5.81 -1.04
CA LEU A 144 -8.90 4.85 0.02
C LEU A 144 -10.28 5.12 0.64
N SER A 145 -10.59 6.39 0.92
CA SER A 145 -11.89 6.78 1.42
C SER A 145 -13.04 6.42 0.46
N SER A 146 -12.83 6.59 -0.84
CA SER A 146 -13.83 6.22 -1.85
C SER A 146 -14.12 4.73 -1.88
N ILE A 147 -13.11 3.89 -1.59
CA ILE A 147 -13.27 2.43 -1.48
C ILE A 147 -14.08 2.07 -0.23
N VAL A 148 -13.74 2.66 0.92
CA VAL A 148 -14.47 2.45 2.18
C VAL A 148 -15.94 2.86 2.08
N GLN A 149 -16.25 3.86 1.26
CA GLN A 149 -17.64 4.31 1.03
C GLN A 149 -18.47 3.36 0.17
N GLN A 150 -17.88 2.36 -0.46
CA GLN A 150 -18.61 1.41 -1.27
C GLN A 150 -19.57 0.57 -0.40
N PRO A 151 -20.80 0.29 -0.88
CA PRO A 151 -21.79 -0.46 -0.11
C PRO A 151 -21.27 -1.84 0.35
N ALA A 152 -20.48 -2.52 -0.50
CA ALA A 152 -19.92 -3.83 -0.18
C ALA A 152 -18.95 -3.80 1.01
N MET A 153 -18.24 -2.67 1.21
CA MET A 153 -17.33 -2.48 2.34
C MET A 153 -18.07 -2.15 3.64
N ARG A 154 -19.34 -1.72 3.55
CA ARG A 154 -20.14 -1.23 4.68
C ARG A 154 -21.22 -2.21 5.15
N ASP A 155 -21.49 -3.26 4.40
CA ASP A 155 -22.52 -4.24 4.73
C ASP A 155 -21.98 -5.31 5.68
N ILE A 156 -22.06 -5.04 7.00
CA ILE A 156 -21.60 -5.95 8.05
C ILE A 156 -22.33 -7.29 8.01
N VAL A 157 -23.60 -7.28 7.61
CA VAL A 157 -24.45 -8.47 7.64
C VAL A 157 -24.07 -9.47 6.56
N GLN A 158 -23.54 -8.96 5.44
CA GLN A 158 -23.16 -9.77 4.28
C GLN A 158 -21.66 -9.75 4.01
N MET A 159 -20.84 -9.40 5.01
CA MET A 159 -19.39 -9.40 4.84
C MET A 159 -18.87 -10.78 4.45
N ARG A 160 -18.20 -10.80 3.30
CA ARG A 160 -17.54 -11.99 2.76
C ARG A 160 -16.06 -12.01 3.19
N PRO A 161 -15.38 -13.18 3.16
CA PRO A 161 -13.95 -13.27 3.40
C PRO A 161 -13.15 -12.24 2.60
N ALA A 162 -13.46 -12.08 1.32
CA ALA A 162 -12.86 -11.08 0.43
C ALA A 162 -12.94 -9.64 0.99
N THR A 163 -14.07 -9.28 1.61
CA THR A 163 -14.23 -7.94 2.19
C THR A 163 -13.39 -7.77 3.44
N TRP A 164 -13.24 -8.81 4.26
CA TRP A 164 -12.36 -8.80 5.43
C TRP A 164 -10.90 -8.60 5.04
N GLU A 165 -10.44 -9.33 4.02
CA GLU A 165 -9.08 -9.16 3.51
C GLU A 165 -8.83 -7.77 2.90
N GLN A 166 -9.83 -7.20 2.22
CA GLN A 166 -9.73 -5.81 1.76
C GLN A 166 -9.61 -4.82 2.93
N TRP A 167 -10.33 -5.03 4.05
CA TRP A 167 -10.17 -4.21 5.25
C TRP A 167 -8.81 -4.37 5.90
N HIS A 168 -8.27 -5.59 5.94
CA HIS A 168 -6.92 -5.87 6.40
C HIS A 168 -5.88 -5.04 5.64
N TRP A 169 -5.86 -5.16 4.32
CA TRP A 169 -4.92 -4.43 3.48
C TRP A 169 -5.12 -2.91 3.50
N LEU A 170 -6.37 -2.45 3.62
CA LEU A 170 -6.66 -1.04 3.78
C LEU A 170 -6.06 -0.50 5.09
N ALA A 171 -6.18 -1.25 6.20
CA ALA A 171 -5.58 -0.87 7.48
C ALA A 171 -4.06 -0.82 7.39
N LEU A 172 -3.40 -1.81 6.78
CA LEU A 172 -1.95 -1.82 6.58
C LEU A 172 -1.48 -0.62 5.75
N MET A 173 -2.09 -0.39 4.58
CA MET A 173 -1.74 0.75 3.73
C MET A 173 -1.95 2.09 4.43
N LEU A 174 -3.06 2.24 5.16
CA LEU A 174 -3.36 3.47 5.88
C LEU A 174 -2.39 3.67 7.05
N GLY A 175 -2.10 2.61 7.81
CA GLY A 175 -1.16 2.65 8.93
C GLY A 175 0.21 3.13 8.49
N HIS A 176 0.80 2.53 7.46
CA HIS A 176 2.08 2.97 6.90
C HIS A 176 2.03 4.39 6.32
N LEU A 177 0.89 4.81 5.77
CA LEU A 177 0.74 6.16 5.23
C LEU A 177 0.74 7.21 6.34
N VAL A 178 0.08 6.95 7.48
CA VAL A 178 -0.08 7.92 8.57
C VAL A 178 1.01 7.85 9.63
N ALA A 179 1.66 6.71 9.79
CA ALA A 179 2.78 6.51 10.70
C ALA A 179 4.10 6.68 9.94
N ASP A 180 5.02 7.44 10.53
CA ASP A 180 6.40 7.43 10.03
C ASP A 180 7.16 6.32 10.75
N ALA A 181 7.72 5.37 10.00
CA ALA A 181 8.67 4.39 10.52
C ALA A 181 10.03 5.06 10.80
N GLY A 182 10.01 6.22 11.43
CA GLY A 182 11.22 6.96 11.78
C GLY A 182 12.15 6.13 12.64
N GLU A 183 13.43 6.15 12.33
CA GLU A 183 14.49 5.65 13.19
C GLU A 183 14.53 6.50 14.48
N GLY A 184 13.72 6.15 15.46
CA GLY A 184 13.69 6.88 16.72
C GLY A 184 12.58 6.41 17.66
N GLU A 185 12.70 6.77 18.92
CA GLU A 185 11.77 6.37 20.00
C GLU A 185 10.37 7.02 19.90
N ILE A 186 10.15 7.95 18.98
CA ILE A 186 8.89 8.69 18.84
C ILE A 186 8.46 8.69 17.38
N ALA A 187 7.39 7.95 17.09
CA ALA A 187 6.73 8.04 15.80
C ALA A 187 6.22 9.48 15.57
N SER A 188 6.61 10.11 14.48
CA SER A 188 6.16 11.47 14.12
C SER A 188 5.12 11.39 13.02
N VAL A 189 4.13 12.29 13.07
CA VAL A 189 3.19 12.44 11.98
C VAL A 189 3.91 13.08 10.79
N PRO A 190 3.94 12.43 9.61
CA PRO A 190 4.56 13.00 8.43
C PRO A 190 4.04 14.40 8.11
N GLU A 191 4.93 15.31 7.72
CA GLU A 191 4.55 16.70 7.44
C GLU A 191 3.45 16.81 6.36
N ALA A 192 3.50 15.93 5.36
CA ALA A 192 2.49 15.85 4.30
C ALA A 192 1.06 15.62 4.82
N LEU A 193 0.91 15.04 6.02
CA LEU A 193 -0.38 14.75 6.64
C LEU A 193 -0.93 15.90 7.49
N ARG A 194 -0.14 16.91 7.84
CA ARG A 194 -0.59 18.01 8.72
C ARG A 194 -1.83 18.71 8.20
N ASP A 195 -1.93 18.86 6.88
CA ASP A 195 -3.04 19.53 6.20
C ASP A 195 -3.95 18.56 5.44
N ALA A 196 -3.75 17.25 5.59
CA ALA A 196 -4.49 16.25 4.85
C ALA A 196 -5.72 15.76 5.65
N PRO A 197 -6.87 15.50 5.02
CA PRO A 197 -8.09 15.08 5.68
C PRO A 197 -8.07 13.58 6.06
N ALA A 198 -7.05 13.13 6.79
CA ALA A 198 -6.94 11.75 7.26
C ALA A 198 -7.95 11.39 8.35
N ASP A 199 -8.36 12.38 9.16
CA ASP A 199 -9.20 12.19 10.34
C ASP A 199 -10.54 11.48 10.06
N ALA A 200 -11.16 11.74 8.90
CA ALA A 200 -12.43 11.14 8.56
C ALA A 200 -12.27 9.65 8.27
N LEU A 201 -11.24 9.28 7.52
CA LEU A 201 -10.94 7.90 7.17
C LEU A 201 -10.48 7.11 8.40
N LEU A 202 -9.62 7.69 9.23
CA LEU A 202 -9.18 7.09 10.49
C LEU A 202 -10.36 6.85 11.44
N ARG A 203 -11.25 7.85 11.62
CA ARG A 203 -12.46 7.66 12.43
C ARG A 203 -13.35 6.54 11.89
N GLU A 204 -13.46 6.38 10.59
CA GLU A 204 -14.22 5.30 9.98
C GLU A 204 -13.56 3.94 10.28
N CYS A 205 -12.25 3.81 10.13
CA CYS A 205 -11.50 2.59 10.49
C CYS A 205 -11.67 2.26 11.98
N PHE A 206 -11.57 3.25 12.88
CA PHE A 206 -11.79 3.03 14.32
C PHE A 206 -13.25 2.68 14.65
N ALA A 207 -14.21 3.24 13.94
CA ALA A 207 -15.63 2.86 14.11
C ALA A 207 -15.84 1.39 13.76
N TRP A 208 -15.17 0.90 12.70
CA TRP A 208 -15.20 -0.50 12.31
C TRP A 208 -14.54 -1.42 13.36
N GLN A 209 -13.43 -1.00 14.00
CA GLN A 209 -12.89 -1.74 15.14
C GLN A 209 -13.93 -1.95 16.25
N GLY A 210 -14.66 -0.90 16.61
CA GLY A 210 -15.72 -0.97 17.61
C GLY A 210 -16.85 -1.93 17.21
N VAL A 211 -17.23 -1.92 15.94
CA VAL A 211 -18.24 -2.83 15.40
C VAL A 211 -17.76 -4.28 15.46
N LEU A 212 -16.51 -4.54 15.06
CA LEU A 212 -15.91 -5.87 15.09
C LEU A 212 -15.78 -6.39 16.53
N ALA A 213 -15.39 -5.54 17.47
CA ALA A 213 -15.30 -5.90 18.89
C ALA A 213 -16.66 -6.25 19.49
N MET A 214 -17.76 -5.58 19.05
CA MET A 214 -19.11 -5.82 19.56
C MET A 214 -19.77 -7.05 18.93
N HIS A 215 -19.53 -7.30 17.65
CA HIS A 215 -20.19 -8.40 16.94
C HIS A 215 -19.42 -9.73 17.01
N GLY A 216 -18.16 -9.72 17.46
CA GLY A 216 -17.33 -10.88 17.74
C GLY A 216 -17.41 -12.03 16.73
N PRO A 217 -16.60 -13.06 16.82
CA PRO A 217 -16.64 -14.18 15.87
C PRO A 217 -17.95 -14.98 15.88
N HIS A 218 -18.89 -14.67 16.80
CA HIS A 218 -20.13 -15.41 16.96
C HIS A 218 -21.38 -14.72 16.38
N GLY A 219 -21.27 -13.48 15.89
CA GLY A 219 -22.43 -12.69 15.42
C GLY A 219 -22.55 -12.54 13.90
N SER A 220 -21.51 -12.81 13.15
CA SER A 220 -21.52 -12.73 11.69
C SER A 220 -21.53 -14.12 11.06
N ALA A 221 -22.10 -14.25 9.87
CA ALA A 221 -22.11 -15.51 9.12
C ALA A 221 -20.70 -16.00 8.76
N THR A 222 -19.75 -15.11 8.73
CA THR A 222 -18.30 -15.38 8.55
C THR A 222 -17.50 -14.62 9.61
N PRO A 223 -16.68 -15.30 10.42
CA PRO A 223 -15.82 -14.62 11.38
C PRO A 223 -14.80 -13.74 10.64
N ALA A 224 -14.47 -12.57 11.24
CA ALA A 224 -13.37 -11.75 10.76
C ALA A 224 -12.06 -12.54 10.84
N SER A 225 -11.22 -12.39 9.83
CA SER A 225 -9.85 -12.92 9.88
C SER A 225 -9.14 -12.37 11.13
N PRO A 226 -8.40 -13.20 11.89
CA PRO A 226 -7.55 -12.72 12.99
C PRO A 226 -6.57 -11.63 12.54
N GLN A 227 -6.05 -11.72 11.32
CA GLN A 227 -5.16 -10.74 10.72
C GLN A 227 -5.85 -9.39 10.53
N THR A 228 -7.10 -9.36 10.05
CA THR A 228 -7.89 -8.12 9.91
C THR A 228 -8.05 -7.43 11.26
N LEU A 229 -8.37 -8.20 12.30
CA LEU A 229 -8.51 -7.65 13.65
C LEU A 229 -7.19 -7.10 14.17
N ALA A 230 -6.08 -7.84 14.00
CA ALA A 230 -4.74 -7.42 14.40
C ALA A 230 -4.33 -6.13 13.69
N SER A 231 -4.53 -6.01 12.38
CA SER A 231 -4.17 -4.82 11.59
C SER A 231 -4.99 -3.59 11.99
N LEU A 232 -6.29 -3.77 12.25
CA LEU A 232 -7.13 -2.68 12.74
C LEU A 232 -6.76 -2.25 14.17
N LEU A 233 -6.24 -3.16 15.01
CA LEU A 233 -5.74 -2.83 16.35
C LEU A 233 -4.36 -2.15 16.30
N TRP A 234 -3.57 -2.44 15.28
CA TRP A 234 -2.27 -1.81 15.07
C TRP A 234 -2.38 -0.37 14.57
N LEU A 235 -3.43 -0.03 13.82
CA LEU A 235 -3.70 1.31 13.30
C LEU A 235 -4.02 2.31 14.42
#